data_ce4776d19f0f821425ccf48535bfbc6e
#
_entry.id   ce4776d19f0f821425ccf48535bfbc6e
#
_cell.length_a   1.000
_cell.length_b   1.000
_cell.length_c   1.000
_cell.angle_alpha   90.00
_cell.angle_beta   90.00
_cell.angle_gamma   90.00
#
_symmetry.space_group_name_H-M   'P 1'
#
loop_
_entity.id
_entity.type
_entity.pdbx_description
1 polymer ?
#
loop_
_entity_poly.entity_id
_entity_poly.type
_entity_poly.pdbx_seq_one_letter_code
_entity_poly.pdbx_strand_id
1 'polypeptide(L)'
;MHYQINKEDNFKLVTCIKGRVLDVIVDIRPNSPCYNQPFSLELSEDNCLALLIGKGYAHGFLTLSEESWMLYATSSVHCKTMDRGILWSSIAFKWPNDSPIISERDSLHPVI
;
A
#
# COMPACT_ATOMS: atom_id res chain seq x y z
N MET A 1 -5.09 -3.31 0.54
CA MET A 1 -4.50 -2.03 1.02
C MET A 1 -4.44 -2.06 2.54
N HIS A 2 -3.27 -1.87 3.14
CA HIS A 2 -3.04 -2.06 4.58
C HIS A 2 -2.58 -0.81 5.30
N TYR A 3 -2.96 -0.65 6.57
CA TYR A 3 -2.51 0.42 7.46
C TYR A 3 -2.61 -0.03 8.92
N GLN A 4 -1.99 0.73 9.83
CA GLN A 4 -2.14 0.52 11.26
C GLN A 4 -2.81 1.73 11.90
N ILE A 5 -3.52 1.50 12.99
CA ILE A 5 -4.30 2.54 13.69
C ILE A 5 -3.68 2.90 15.05
N ASN A 6 -4.14 4.01 15.61
CA ASN A 6 -3.77 4.51 16.93
C ASN A 6 -2.25 4.76 17.05
N LYS A 7 -1.69 4.45 18.21
CA LYS A 7 -0.26 4.62 18.49
C LYS A 7 0.65 3.72 17.63
N GLU A 8 0.10 2.69 17.01
CA GLU A 8 0.84 1.77 16.14
C GLU A 8 0.86 2.24 14.68
N ASP A 9 0.17 3.33 14.35
CA ASP A 9 0.31 3.98 13.06
C ASP A 9 1.76 4.42 12.86
N ASN A 10 2.31 4.14 11.69
CA ASN A 10 3.74 4.21 11.45
C ASN A 10 4.10 4.85 10.10
N PHE A 11 5.33 5.29 10.01
CA PHE A 11 5.99 5.57 8.75
C PHE A 11 6.52 4.27 8.16
N LYS A 12 6.41 4.14 6.84
CA LYS A 12 6.98 3.01 6.09
C LYS A 12 7.87 3.55 4.98
N LEU A 13 9.06 2.99 4.86
CA LEU A 13 9.91 3.18 3.69
C LEU A 13 9.88 1.89 2.89
N VAL A 14 9.44 1.96 1.64
CA VAL A 14 9.29 0.80 0.77
C VAL A 14 10.11 0.95 -0.50
N THR A 15 10.72 -0.13 -0.95
CA THR A 15 11.45 -0.18 -2.21
C THR A 15 11.38 -1.57 -2.83
N CYS A 16 11.52 -1.65 -4.15
CA CYS A 16 11.58 -2.91 -4.88
C CYS A 16 13.04 -3.22 -5.22
N ILE A 17 13.60 -4.29 -4.65
CA ILE A 17 15.00 -4.69 -4.85
C ILE A 17 15.19 -5.71 -5.96
N LYS A 18 14.11 -6.33 -6.42
CA LYS A 18 14.08 -7.22 -7.60
C LYS A 18 12.74 -7.12 -8.29
N GLY A 19 12.75 -7.09 -9.62
CA GLY A 19 11.54 -6.95 -10.42
C GLY A 19 10.98 -5.54 -10.41
N ARG A 20 9.68 -5.40 -10.62
CA ARG A 20 8.97 -4.12 -10.60
C ARG A 20 7.54 -4.27 -10.08
N VAL A 21 7.08 -3.22 -9.42
CA VAL A 21 5.73 -3.13 -8.88
C VAL A 21 5.14 -1.75 -9.15
N LEU A 22 3.82 -1.67 -9.25
CA LEU A 22 3.08 -0.42 -9.13
C LEU A 22 2.67 -0.25 -7.69
N ASP A 23 3.31 0.65 -6.99
CA ASP A 23 3.04 0.97 -5.60
C ASP A 23 1.94 2.03 -5.51
N VAL A 24 0.97 1.85 -4.64
CA VAL A 24 -0.19 2.73 -4.49
C VAL A 24 -0.43 3.05 -3.03
N ILE A 25 -0.55 4.33 -2.73
CA ILE A 25 -0.96 4.83 -1.42
C ILE A 25 -2.24 5.64 -1.57
N VAL A 26 -3.05 5.67 -0.52
CA VAL A 26 -4.26 6.49 -0.45
C VAL A 26 -4.40 7.09 0.94
N ASP A 27 -4.71 8.39 0.99
CA ASP A 27 -5.00 9.07 2.25
C ASP A 27 -6.35 8.61 2.80
N ILE A 28 -6.34 8.06 4.02
CA ILE A 28 -7.53 7.54 4.69
C ILE A 28 -7.98 8.40 5.87
N ARG A 29 -7.41 9.60 6.03
CA ARG A 29 -7.79 10.53 7.09
C ARG A 29 -9.08 11.27 6.69
N PRO A 30 -10.21 11.08 7.39
CA PRO A 30 -11.52 11.57 6.94
C PRO A 30 -11.60 13.10 6.73
N ASN A 31 -10.79 13.86 7.48
CA ASN A 31 -10.78 15.32 7.41
C ASN A 31 -9.65 15.89 6.52
N SER A 32 -8.94 15.03 5.81
CA SER A 32 -7.88 15.46 4.90
C SER A 32 -8.47 15.98 3.59
N PRO A 33 -7.94 17.07 3.02
CA PRO A 33 -8.32 17.51 1.69
C PRO A 33 -7.95 16.51 0.58
N CYS A 34 -7.05 15.55 0.90
CA CYS A 34 -6.63 14.48 -0.02
C CYS A 34 -7.29 13.12 0.30
N TYR A 35 -8.34 13.10 1.15
CA TYR A 35 -9.04 11.86 1.48
C TYR A 35 -9.48 11.11 0.21
N ASN A 36 -9.18 9.81 0.17
CA ASN A 36 -9.45 8.93 -0.97
C ASN A 36 -8.86 9.42 -2.31
N GLN A 37 -7.79 10.20 -2.27
CA GLN A 37 -6.99 10.54 -3.45
C GLN A 37 -5.77 9.63 -3.49
N PRO A 38 -5.71 8.69 -4.45
CA PRO A 38 -4.57 7.78 -4.56
C PRO A 38 -3.39 8.46 -5.25
N PHE A 39 -2.21 8.08 -4.82
CA PHE A 39 -0.95 8.34 -5.52
C PHE A 39 -0.30 7.01 -5.88
N SER A 40 0.26 6.92 -7.07
CA SER A 40 0.95 5.71 -7.53
C SER A 40 2.34 6.03 -8.07
N LEU A 41 3.25 5.10 -7.87
CA LEU A 41 4.63 5.18 -8.32
C LEU A 41 5.13 3.78 -8.68
N GLU A 42 5.76 3.64 -9.83
CA GLU A 42 6.47 2.41 -10.15
C GLU A 42 7.78 2.35 -9.35
N LEU A 43 7.98 1.24 -8.63
CA LEU A 43 9.23 0.92 -7.95
C LEU A 43 9.84 -0.29 -8.65
N SER A 44 11.13 -0.23 -8.97
CA SER A 44 11.83 -1.31 -9.64
C SER A 44 13.30 -1.38 -9.24
N GLU A 45 13.91 -2.53 -9.50
CA GLU A 45 15.37 -2.69 -9.37
C GLU A 45 16.13 -1.71 -10.27
N ASP A 46 15.56 -1.32 -11.41
CA ASP A 46 16.19 -0.43 -12.38
C ASP A 46 16.12 1.05 -11.96
N ASN A 47 14.99 1.52 -11.44
CA ASN A 47 14.85 2.92 -11.04
C ASN A 47 15.39 3.22 -9.64
N CYS A 48 15.60 2.21 -8.82
CA CYS A 48 16.13 2.34 -7.45
C CYS A 48 15.38 3.35 -6.56
N LEU A 49 14.11 3.59 -6.84
CA LEU A 49 13.30 4.50 -6.04
C LEU A 49 12.82 3.85 -4.75
N ALA A 50 12.66 4.65 -3.73
CA ALA A 50 12.00 4.27 -2.49
C ALA A 50 10.89 5.28 -2.17
N LEU A 51 9.78 4.79 -1.63
CA LEU A 51 8.65 5.61 -1.22
C LEU A 51 8.57 5.68 0.30
N LEU A 52 8.61 6.90 0.83
CA LEU A 52 8.35 7.15 2.25
C LEU A 52 6.86 7.43 2.42
N ILE A 53 6.18 6.56 3.15
CA ILE A 53 4.74 6.61 3.39
C ILE A 53 4.50 7.12 4.79
N GLY A 54 3.78 8.24 4.89
CA GLY A 54 3.42 8.85 6.17
C GLY A 54 2.31 8.10 6.90
N LYS A 55 2.07 8.51 8.14
CA LYS A 55 0.93 8.06 8.93
C LYS A 55 -0.39 8.48 8.28
N GLY A 56 -1.43 7.66 8.45
CA GLY A 56 -2.76 7.93 7.90
C GLY A 56 -2.92 7.58 6.42
N TYR A 57 -1.99 6.80 5.87
CA TYR A 57 -2.09 6.27 4.51
C TYR A 57 -2.26 4.77 4.51
N ALA A 58 -3.20 4.28 3.71
CA ALA A 58 -3.26 2.86 3.34
C ALA A 58 -2.33 2.62 2.15
N HIS A 59 -1.68 1.45 2.15
CA HIS A 59 -0.65 1.08 1.19
C HIS A 59 -0.92 -0.30 0.60
N GLY A 60 -0.63 -0.46 -0.67
CA GLY A 60 -0.61 -1.72 -1.38
C GLY A 60 0.16 -1.60 -2.69
N PHE A 61 0.45 -2.73 -3.31
CA PHE A 61 1.13 -2.75 -4.60
C PHE A 61 0.63 -3.87 -5.50
N LEU A 62 0.81 -3.67 -6.79
CA LEU A 62 0.57 -4.67 -7.83
C LEU A 62 1.93 -5.07 -8.44
N THR A 63 2.25 -6.36 -8.43
CA THR A 63 3.45 -6.88 -9.10
C THR A 63 3.28 -6.79 -10.62
N LEU A 64 4.25 -6.18 -11.29
CA LEU A 64 4.28 -5.99 -12.75
C LEU A 64 5.23 -6.96 -13.46
N SER A 65 6.03 -7.71 -12.74
CA SER A 65 6.96 -8.74 -13.20
C SER A 65 6.53 -10.11 -12.66
N GLU A 66 7.13 -11.19 -13.16
CA GLU A 66 6.83 -12.56 -12.64
C GLU A 66 7.17 -12.70 -11.17
N GLU A 67 8.26 -12.06 -10.74
CA GLU A 67 8.76 -12.07 -9.38
C GLU A 67 9.09 -10.65 -8.93
N SER A 68 8.79 -10.31 -7.70
CA SER A 68 9.20 -9.06 -7.09
C SER A 68 9.59 -9.27 -5.63
N TRP A 69 10.66 -8.58 -5.22
CA TRP A 69 11.11 -8.56 -3.83
C TRP A 69 10.96 -7.14 -3.29
N MET A 70 10.13 -7.01 -2.29
CA MET A 70 9.90 -5.73 -1.62
C MET A 70 10.63 -5.69 -0.28
N LEU A 71 11.31 -4.58 -0.03
CA LEU A 71 11.93 -4.29 1.26
C LEU A 71 11.14 -3.20 1.97
N TYR A 72 10.80 -3.44 3.23
CA TYR A 72 10.09 -2.52 4.10
C TYR A 72 10.94 -2.16 5.32
N ALA A 73 11.03 -0.87 5.61
CA ALA A 73 11.47 -0.38 6.91
C ALA A 73 10.30 0.38 7.54
N THR A 74 9.98 0.08 8.79
CA THR A 74 8.85 0.67 9.51
C THR A 74 9.32 1.31 10.80
N SER A 75 8.67 2.42 11.21
CA SER A 75 9.00 3.14 12.43
C SER A 75 8.44 2.48 13.71
N SER A 76 7.56 1.50 13.56
CA SER A 76 7.01 0.70 14.67
C SER A 76 6.91 -0.77 14.26
N VAL A 77 6.84 -1.67 15.27
CA VAL A 77 6.62 -3.09 15.02
C VAL A 77 5.18 -3.34 14.59
N HIS A 78 4.99 -4.43 13.83
CA HIS A 78 3.65 -4.86 13.44
C HIS A 78 2.83 -5.24 14.67
N CYS A 79 1.60 -4.70 14.75
CA CYS A 79 0.64 -5.02 15.78
C CYS A 79 -0.63 -5.59 15.13
N LYS A 80 -0.83 -6.89 15.25
CA LYS A 80 -1.95 -7.59 14.59
C LYS A 80 -3.32 -7.02 14.96
N THR A 81 -3.50 -6.59 16.21
CA THR A 81 -4.78 -6.04 16.70
C THR A 81 -5.06 -4.63 16.16
N MET A 82 -4.03 -3.91 15.73
CA MET A 82 -4.12 -2.55 15.17
C MET A 82 -4.00 -2.54 13.64
N ASP A 83 -3.73 -3.69 13.04
CA ASP A 83 -3.63 -3.84 11.58
C ASP A 83 -5.02 -3.84 10.96
N ARG A 84 -5.18 -3.03 9.93
CA ARG A 84 -6.43 -2.83 9.18
C ARG A 84 -6.15 -2.83 7.69
N GLY A 85 -7.22 -2.96 6.93
CA GLY A 85 -7.14 -2.83 5.48
C GLY A 85 -8.42 -2.25 4.90
N ILE A 86 -8.32 -1.76 3.69
CA ILE A 86 -9.44 -1.39 2.83
C ILE A 86 -9.39 -2.22 1.55
N LEU A 87 -10.56 -2.47 0.99
CA LEU A 87 -10.67 -3.23 -0.25
C LEU A 87 -9.96 -2.48 -1.37
N TRP A 88 -9.04 -3.14 -2.04
CA TRP A 88 -8.19 -2.56 -3.09
C TRP A 88 -8.98 -1.92 -4.24
N SER A 89 -10.15 -2.50 -4.58
CA SER A 89 -11.01 -2.03 -5.66
C SER A 89 -11.97 -0.91 -5.27
N SER A 90 -12.01 -0.52 -3.99
CA SER A 90 -12.90 0.54 -3.50
C SER A 90 -12.27 1.93 -3.49
N ILE A 91 -10.97 2.03 -3.70
CA ILE A 91 -10.29 3.33 -3.80
C ILE A 91 -10.49 3.94 -5.19
N ALA A 92 -10.38 5.27 -5.29
CA ALA A 92 -10.54 6.01 -6.54
C ALA A 92 -9.33 5.84 -7.49
N PHE A 93 -8.94 4.59 -7.75
CA PHE A 93 -7.76 4.23 -8.56
C PHE A 93 -8.12 3.17 -9.59
N LYS A 94 -7.73 3.39 -10.84
CA LYS A 94 -7.86 2.40 -11.90
C LYS A 94 -6.58 1.54 -11.98
N TRP A 95 -6.67 0.34 -11.44
CA TRP A 95 -5.58 -0.62 -11.52
C TRP A 95 -5.37 -1.11 -12.96
N PRO A 96 -4.13 -1.33 -13.40
CA PRO A 96 -3.85 -1.81 -14.77
C PRO A 96 -4.23 -3.28 -15.00
N ASN A 97 -4.64 -4.00 -13.95
CA ASN A 97 -5.11 -5.38 -14.03
C ASN A 97 -6.48 -5.48 -13.36
N ASP A 98 -7.51 -5.85 -14.14
CA ASP A 98 -8.89 -5.95 -13.66
C ASP A 98 -9.16 -7.24 -12.88
N SER A 99 -8.28 -8.23 -12.98
CA SER A 99 -8.41 -9.54 -12.34
C SER A 99 -7.11 -9.98 -11.65
N PRO A 100 -6.60 -9.20 -10.68
CA PRO A 100 -5.37 -9.54 -9.99
C PRO A 100 -5.56 -10.77 -9.10
N ILE A 101 -4.48 -11.52 -8.90
CA ILE A 101 -4.42 -12.55 -7.86
C ILE A 101 -4.21 -11.86 -6.52
N ILE A 102 -5.15 -12.03 -5.61
CA ILE A 102 -5.13 -11.43 -4.27
C ILE A 102 -5.32 -12.48 -3.19
N SER A 103 -4.83 -12.22 -1.99
CA SER A 103 -5.05 -13.09 -0.85
C SER A 103 -6.53 -13.07 -0.43
N GLU A 104 -6.99 -14.16 0.19
CA GLU A 104 -8.33 -14.21 0.79
C GLU A 104 -8.54 -13.05 1.77
N ARG A 105 -7.54 -12.77 2.61
CA ARG A 105 -7.57 -11.65 3.55
C ARG A 105 -7.84 -10.31 2.84
N ASP A 106 -7.13 -10.04 1.76
CA ASP A 106 -7.27 -8.77 1.03
C ASP A 106 -8.62 -8.63 0.32
N SER A 107 -9.25 -9.75 -0.03
CA SER A 107 -10.59 -9.76 -0.63
C SER A 107 -11.71 -9.47 0.39
N LEU A 108 -11.45 -9.66 1.67
CA LEU A 108 -12.42 -9.51 2.77
C LEU A 108 -12.34 -8.15 3.48
N HIS A 109 -11.45 -7.27 3.07
CA HIS A 109 -11.37 -5.94 3.66
C HIS A 109 -12.61 -5.09 3.33
N PRO A 110 -13.02 -4.20 4.25
CA PRO A 110 -14.14 -3.29 4.00
C PRO A 110 -13.80 -2.29 2.88
N VAL A 111 -14.85 -1.77 2.26
CA VAL A 111 -14.74 -0.62 1.35
C VAL A 111 -14.31 0.63 2.12
N ILE A 112 -13.65 1.55 1.42
CA ILE A 112 -13.27 2.84 2.00
C ILE A 112 -14.51 3.69 2.25
#